data_5bf21e65cdeb5fead5e277669dcd5f4b
#
_entry.id   5bf21e65cdeb5fead5e277669dcd5f4b
#
_cell.length_a   1.000
_cell.length_b   1.000
_cell.length_c   1.000
_cell.angle_alpha   90.00
_cell.angle_beta   90.00
_cell.angle_gamma   90.00
#
_symmetry.space_group_name_H-M   'P 1'
#
loop_
_entity.id
_entity.type
_entity.pdbx_description
1 polymer ?
#
loop_
_entity_poly.entity_id
_entity_poly.type
_entity_poly.pdbx_seq_one_letter_code
_entity_poly.pdbx_strand_id
1 'polypeptide(L)'
;MGRLLLTSGQVSVILSAMIVFAFTFALFLSGYVLQQRYVHNLQAAIKPRLPKPLPVPRAMEAPRLDEKWARPLDVRPEAEDTMAQYMGGQELDWSRLGYVQVVREHVELCSAVMLLSDLHRMKSPARRVLLFPKLWLHEADADGYSAEMSTSRRLLGTAARRYGVTLIPMEPMLDGADSALPSSYSLASLYSLVEYERLLYLQGPGVLLDASSLDSLLAFSRSEPMAAYPATSERKDMSMSLLMIHPTQASFQQLKALRTSKPASDLELFRETFAVPGSLMSEWSLSMGHVVYESQKLRAAGDGFNATAFEQSTTFVRLWDPEMPGPEYDVPYSTRAKLRPQNEQAQEAWSKLYEGFRQRRMEVCGLDLEYYSPLVLTGLAAGGASEEL
;
A
#
# COMPACT_ATOMS: atom_id res chain seq x y z
N MET A 1 -51.07 25.91 -48.18
CA MET A 1 -50.09 26.59 -47.33
C MET A 1 -50.83 27.40 -46.24
N GLY A 2 -51.02 26.84 -45.04
CA GLY A 2 -51.69 27.53 -43.93
C GLY A 2 -50.83 28.63 -43.38
N ARG A 3 -51.27 29.87 -43.42
CA ARG A 3 -50.67 31.02 -42.77
C ARG A 3 -51.06 30.92 -41.29
N LEU A 4 -50.07 30.63 -40.43
CA LEU A 4 -50.22 30.73 -38.98
C LEU A 4 -50.40 32.22 -38.59
N LEU A 5 -51.64 32.63 -38.35
CA LEU A 5 -51.97 33.96 -37.82
C LEU A 5 -51.77 33.93 -36.32
N LEU A 6 -50.59 34.39 -35.89
CA LEU A 6 -50.28 34.59 -34.45
C LEU A 6 -51.08 35.81 -33.94
N THR A 7 -51.79 35.65 -32.85
CA THR A 7 -52.46 36.75 -32.16
C THR A 7 -51.46 37.65 -31.44
N SER A 8 -51.73 38.94 -31.31
CA SER A 8 -50.84 39.90 -30.65
C SER A 8 -50.43 39.47 -29.23
N GLY A 9 -51.29 38.78 -28.50
CA GLY A 9 -51.00 38.23 -27.19
C GLY A 9 -49.98 37.08 -27.24
N GLN A 10 -50.03 36.23 -28.26
CA GLN A 10 -49.08 35.12 -28.42
C GLN A 10 -47.67 35.63 -28.77
N VAL A 11 -47.58 36.68 -29.58
CA VAL A 11 -46.31 37.33 -29.91
C VAL A 11 -45.66 37.94 -28.68
N SER A 12 -46.43 38.60 -27.81
CA SER A 12 -45.94 39.19 -26.57
C SER A 12 -45.40 38.12 -25.59
N VAL A 13 -46.10 37.00 -25.44
CA VAL A 13 -45.67 35.88 -24.58
C VAL A 13 -44.38 35.25 -25.13
N ILE A 14 -44.29 35.02 -26.43
CA ILE A 14 -43.07 34.46 -27.04
C ILE A 14 -41.87 35.42 -26.85
N LEU A 15 -42.10 36.72 -27.05
CA LEU A 15 -41.03 37.72 -26.88
C LEU A 15 -40.51 37.78 -25.44
N SER A 16 -41.43 37.81 -24.48
CA SER A 16 -41.05 37.79 -23.06
C SER A 16 -40.32 36.51 -22.65
N ALA A 17 -40.76 35.35 -23.15
CA ALA A 17 -40.07 34.08 -22.90
C ALA A 17 -38.65 34.06 -23.49
N MET A 18 -38.48 34.59 -24.72
CA MET A 18 -37.13 34.71 -25.31
C MET A 18 -36.22 35.65 -24.52
N ILE A 19 -36.72 36.76 -24.04
CA ILE A 19 -35.93 37.70 -23.20
C ILE A 19 -35.49 37.01 -21.91
N VAL A 20 -36.38 36.33 -21.21
CA VAL A 20 -36.06 35.59 -19.99
C VAL A 20 -35.01 34.50 -20.26
N PHE A 21 -35.22 33.74 -21.36
CA PHE A 21 -34.25 32.70 -21.75
C PHE A 21 -32.87 33.27 -22.07
N ALA A 22 -32.80 34.36 -22.85
CA ALA A 22 -31.53 35.02 -23.17
C ALA A 22 -30.82 35.54 -21.94
N PHE A 23 -31.57 36.11 -20.97
CA PHE A 23 -31.00 36.60 -19.71
C PHE A 23 -30.45 35.48 -18.82
N THR A 24 -31.23 34.39 -18.67
CA THR A 24 -30.76 33.23 -17.90
C THR A 24 -29.55 32.56 -18.53
N PHE A 25 -29.51 32.46 -19.85
CA PHE A 25 -28.38 31.94 -20.60
C PHE A 25 -27.12 32.82 -20.45
N ALA A 26 -27.28 34.15 -20.49
CA ALA A 26 -26.17 35.06 -20.25
C ALA A 26 -25.60 34.97 -18.82
N LEU A 27 -26.46 34.81 -17.81
CA LEU A 27 -26.02 34.57 -16.43
C LEU A 27 -25.28 33.26 -16.30
N PHE A 28 -25.75 32.18 -16.94
CA PHE A 28 -25.08 30.89 -16.93
C PHE A 28 -23.69 30.97 -17.58
N LEU A 29 -23.58 31.60 -18.74
CA LEU A 29 -22.28 31.80 -19.41
C LEU A 29 -21.33 32.64 -18.57
N SER A 30 -21.83 33.70 -17.95
CA SER A 30 -21.02 34.54 -17.05
C SER A 30 -20.47 33.73 -15.86
N GLY A 31 -21.31 32.91 -15.23
CA GLY A 31 -20.89 32.02 -14.14
C GLY A 31 -19.86 30.99 -14.59
N TYR A 32 -20.06 30.41 -15.76
CA TYR A 32 -19.12 29.44 -16.34
C TYR A 32 -17.74 30.06 -16.63
N VAL A 33 -17.71 31.24 -17.22
CA VAL A 33 -16.44 31.95 -17.51
C VAL A 33 -15.71 32.34 -16.22
N LEU A 34 -16.44 32.79 -15.19
CA LEU A 34 -15.86 33.10 -13.90
C LEU A 34 -15.26 31.85 -13.23
N GLN A 35 -15.96 30.75 -13.28
CA GLN A 35 -15.49 29.47 -12.72
C GLN A 35 -14.23 28.99 -13.46
N GLN A 36 -14.17 29.07 -14.77
CA GLN A 36 -12.98 28.71 -15.54
C GLN A 36 -11.78 29.64 -15.22
N ARG A 37 -11.99 30.93 -15.08
CA ARG A 37 -10.94 31.86 -14.69
C ARG A 37 -10.41 31.57 -13.29
N TYR A 38 -11.31 31.23 -12.35
CA TYR A 38 -10.93 30.87 -10.98
C TYR A 38 -10.08 29.60 -10.94
N VAL A 39 -10.49 28.55 -11.65
CA VAL A 39 -9.74 27.29 -11.77
C VAL A 39 -8.37 27.53 -12.44
N HIS A 40 -8.33 28.33 -13.49
CA HIS A 40 -7.06 28.64 -14.17
C HIS A 40 -6.10 29.44 -13.29
N ASN A 41 -6.60 30.41 -12.51
CA ASN A 41 -5.80 31.15 -11.56
C ASN A 41 -5.28 30.28 -10.41
N LEU A 42 -6.10 29.32 -9.91
CA LEU A 42 -5.67 28.33 -8.92
C LEU A 42 -4.59 27.42 -9.49
N GLN A 43 -4.75 26.94 -10.72
CA GLN A 43 -3.72 26.11 -11.37
C GLN A 43 -2.41 26.88 -11.60
N ALA A 44 -2.49 28.18 -11.91
CA ALA A 44 -1.31 29.02 -12.08
C ALA A 44 -0.60 29.31 -10.74
N ALA A 45 -1.38 29.40 -9.64
CA ALA A 45 -0.83 29.60 -8.29
C ALA A 45 -0.19 28.33 -7.73
N ILE A 46 -0.72 27.13 -8.10
CA ILE A 46 -0.25 25.82 -7.65
C ILE A 46 0.91 25.30 -8.51
N LYS A 47 1.08 25.78 -9.76
CA LYS A 47 2.26 25.39 -10.55
C LYS A 47 3.51 25.84 -9.81
N PRO A 48 4.37 24.89 -9.33
CA PRO A 48 5.63 25.29 -8.74
C PRO A 48 6.37 26.11 -9.79
N ARG A 49 6.84 27.29 -9.40
CA ARG A 49 7.73 28.10 -10.24
C ARG A 49 9.00 27.30 -10.43
N LEU A 50 9.07 26.51 -11.50
CA LEU A 50 10.31 25.86 -11.91
C LEU A 50 11.35 26.97 -12.00
N PRO A 51 12.48 26.90 -11.27
CA PRO A 51 13.56 27.85 -11.43
C PRO A 51 13.94 27.85 -12.91
N LYS A 52 14.02 29.04 -13.52
CA LYS A 52 14.52 29.15 -14.90
C LYS A 52 15.86 28.43 -14.97
N PRO A 53 16.07 27.53 -15.95
CA PRO A 53 17.38 26.91 -16.13
C PRO A 53 18.39 28.06 -16.25
N LEU A 54 19.33 28.10 -15.31
CA LEU A 54 20.46 29.00 -15.39
C LEU A 54 21.17 28.73 -16.73
N PRO A 55 21.59 29.78 -17.46
CA PRO A 55 22.37 29.58 -18.68
C PRO A 55 23.58 28.75 -18.33
N VAL A 56 23.71 27.60 -19.00
CA VAL A 56 24.82 26.66 -18.80
C VAL A 56 26.11 27.44 -19.05
N PRO A 57 26.97 27.66 -18.04
CA PRO A 57 28.28 28.23 -18.28
C PRO A 57 29.05 27.23 -19.17
N ARG A 58 29.64 27.72 -20.24
CA ARG A 58 30.58 26.91 -21.04
C ARG A 58 31.58 26.25 -20.10
N ALA A 59 31.68 24.95 -20.24
CA ALA A 59 32.65 24.02 -19.67
C ALA A 59 33.80 24.68 -18.86
N MET A 60 33.53 25.03 -17.63
CA MET A 60 34.50 24.93 -16.55
C MET A 60 34.35 23.50 -16.03
N GLU A 61 35.47 22.77 -16.00
CA GLU A 61 35.53 21.46 -15.33
C GLU A 61 34.84 21.58 -14.01
N ALA A 62 33.71 20.88 -13.87
CA ALA A 62 33.01 20.78 -12.61
C ALA A 62 34.03 20.33 -11.55
N PRO A 63 34.15 21.04 -10.40
CA PRO A 63 34.89 20.49 -9.29
C PRO A 63 34.31 19.10 -9.06
N ARG A 64 35.17 18.08 -9.04
CA ARG A 64 34.81 16.72 -8.64
C ARG A 64 34.19 16.84 -7.26
N LEU A 65 32.85 16.92 -7.22
CA LEU A 65 32.12 16.68 -5.99
C LEU A 65 32.63 15.34 -5.49
N ASP A 66 33.16 15.36 -4.28
CA ASP A 66 33.61 14.15 -3.62
C ASP A 66 32.57 13.06 -3.85
N GLU A 67 32.98 12.02 -4.53
CA GLU A 67 32.16 10.88 -4.95
C GLU A 67 31.44 10.20 -3.77
N LYS A 68 31.81 10.57 -2.55
CA LYS A 68 31.21 10.11 -1.28
C LYS A 68 29.75 10.49 -1.05
N TRP A 69 29.26 11.58 -1.66
CA TRP A 69 27.90 12.10 -1.41
C TRP A 69 26.95 11.94 -2.60
N ALA A 70 27.44 11.48 -3.76
CA ALA A 70 26.65 11.34 -4.99
C ALA A 70 26.11 9.93 -5.23
N ARG A 71 26.39 8.97 -4.36
CA ARG A 71 25.84 7.61 -4.47
C ARG A 71 24.73 7.45 -3.46
N PRO A 72 23.47 7.38 -3.90
CA PRO A 72 22.46 6.75 -3.09
C PRO A 72 22.86 5.27 -3.00
N LEU A 73 23.24 4.81 -1.79
CA LEU A 73 23.67 3.45 -1.50
C LEU A 73 24.91 3.01 -2.31
N ASP A 74 26.06 3.21 -1.71
CA ASP A 74 27.28 2.55 -2.14
C ASP A 74 27.08 1.03 -1.96
N VAL A 75 26.46 0.40 -2.94
CA VAL A 75 26.69 -1.01 -3.19
C VAL A 75 28.17 -1.07 -3.52
N ARG A 76 29.00 -1.54 -2.57
CA ARG A 76 30.44 -1.67 -2.78
C ARG A 76 30.65 -2.34 -4.13
N PRO A 77 31.61 -1.88 -4.95
CA PRO A 77 31.91 -2.54 -6.23
C PRO A 77 32.18 -4.05 -6.04
N GLU A 78 32.69 -4.47 -4.89
CA GLU A 78 32.78 -5.87 -4.49
C GLU A 78 31.43 -6.59 -4.39
N ALA A 79 30.35 -5.90 -4.09
CA ALA A 79 29.00 -6.48 -4.07
C ALA A 79 28.40 -6.58 -5.49
N GLU A 80 28.67 -5.63 -6.37
CA GLU A 80 28.26 -5.72 -7.78
C GLU A 80 29.01 -6.85 -8.51
N ASP A 81 30.32 -6.99 -8.29
CA ASP A 81 31.12 -8.09 -8.86
C ASP A 81 30.68 -9.44 -8.27
N THR A 82 30.40 -9.49 -6.96
CA THR A 82 29.88 -10.68 -6.30
C THR A 82 28.47 -11.00 -6.79
N MET A 83 27.60 -10.01 -6.96
CA MET A 83 26.25 -10.17 -7.51
C MET A 83 26.27 -10.61 -8.97
N ALA A 84 27.12 -10.03 -9.82
CA ALA A 84 27.31 -10.46 -11.20
C ALA A 84 27.83 -11.90 -11.28
N GLN A 85 28.65 -12.30 -10.32
CA GLN A 85 29.20 -13.65 -10.22
C GLN A 85 28.12 -14.66 -9.71
N TYR A 86 27.24 -14.25 -8.77
CA TYR A 86 26.09 -15.07 -8.33
C TYR A 86 25.05 -15.23 -9.43
N MET A 87 24.82 -14.21 -10.25
CA MET A 87 23.83 -14.24 -11.34
C MET A 87 24.32 -15.06 -12.55
N GLY A 88 25.60 -15.47 -12.60
CA GLY A 88 26.14 -16.28 -13.70
C GLY A 88 25.89 -15.72 -15.10
N GLY A 89 25.70 -14.40 -15.22
CA GLY A 89 25.34 -13.73 -16.46
C GLY A 89 23.88 -13.92 -16.89
N GLN A 90 23.01 -14.49 -16.05
CA GLN A 90 21.57 -14.57 -16.32
C GLN A 90 20.91 -13.21 -16.14
N GLU A 91 20.23 -12.74 -17.17
CA GLU A 91 19.40 -11.54 -17.12
C GLU A 91 18.22 -11.79 -16.17
N LEU A 92 18.02 -10.88 -15.21
CA LEU A 92 16.96 -10.99 -14.21
C LEU A 92 15.59 -10.82 -14.86
N ASP A 93 14.75 -11.83 -14.76
CA ASP A 93 13.38 -11.78 -15.28
C ASP A 93 12.40 -11.22 -14.23
N TRP A 94 12.22 -9.90 -14.27
CA TRP A 94 11.28 -9.19 -13.40
C TRP A 94 9.81 -9.65 -13.53
N SER A 95 9.46 -10.33 -14.62
CA SER A 95 8.10 -10.84 -14.81
C SER A 95 7.76 -12.01 -13.87
N ARG A 96 8.79 -12.66 -13.33
CA ARG A 96 8.68 -13.78 -12.36
C ARG A 96 8.85 -13.35 -10.92
N LEU A 97 9.11 -12.07 -10.68
CA LEU A 97 9.28 -11.47 -9.36
C LEU A 97 8.07 -10.61 -9.03
N GLY A 98 7.55 -10.68 -7.81
CA GLY A 98 6.34 -9.95 -7.47
C GLY A 98 6.25 -9.49 -6.03
N TYR A 99 5.61 -8.33 -5.86
CA TYR A 99 5.06 -7.89 -4.59
C TYR A 99 3.65 -8.41 -4.44
N VAL A 100 3.34 -8.98 -3.31
CA VAL A 100 2.04 -9.57 -3.07
C VAL A 100 1.36 -9.01 -1.83
N GLN A 101 0.08 -8.75 -1.94
CA GLN A 101 -0.80 -8.42 -0.84
C GLN A 101 -1.89 -9.48 -0.72
N VAL A 102 -2.26 -9.82 0.51
CA VAL A 102 -3.36 -10.73 0.80
C VAL A 102 -4.37 -9.97 1.62
N VAL A 103 -5.59 -9.91 1.15
CA VAL A 103 -6.73 -9.30 1.87
C VAL A 103 -7.75 -10.39 2.19
N ARG A 104 -8.30 -10.34 3.38
CA ARG A 104 -9.30 -11.28 3.89
C ARG A 104 -10.61 -10.57 4.18
N GLU A 105 -10.52 -9.29 4.55
CA GLU A 105 -11.63 -8.43 4.92
C GLU A 105 -11.67 -7.18 4.05
N HIS A 106 -12.86 -6.61 3.94
CA HIS A 106 -13.09 -5.40 3.11
C HIS A 106 -12.27 -4.19 3.58
N VAL A 107 -12.07 -4.06 4.91
CA VAL A 107 -11.32 -2.95 5.52
C VAL A 107 -9.84 -2.95 5.12
N GLU A 108 -9.23 -4.12 4.92
CA GLU A 108 -7.82 -4.28 4.56
C GLU A 108 -7.53 -3.85 3.12
N LEU A 109 -8.55 -3.93 2.25
CA LEU A 109 -8.37 -3.79 0.80
C LEU A 109 -7.80 -2.42 0.40
N CYS A 110 -8.28 -1.34 1.01
CA CYS A 110 -7.76 -0.01 0.69
C CYS A 110 -6.26 0.09 1.01
N SER A 111 -5.83 -0.38 2.18
CA SER A 111 -4.43 -0.37 2.60
C SER A 111 -3.54 -1.19 1.67
N ALA A 112 -4.02 -2.36 1.23
CA ALA A 112 -3.33 -3.19 0.25
C ALA A 112 -3.19 -2.48 -1.11
N VAL A 113 -4.27 -1.88 -1.62
CA VAL A 113 -4.25 -1.13 -2.88
C VAL A 113 -3.33 0.09 -2.79
N MET A 114 -3.27 0.77 -1.64
CA MET A 114 -2.35 1.89 -1.42
C MET A 114 -0.89 1.45 -1.54
N LEU A 115 -0.48 0.35 -0.89
CA LEU A 115 0.88 -0.19 -1.00
C LEU A 115 1.25 -0.52 -2.45
N LEU A 116 0.35 -1.21 -3.17
CA LEU A 116 0.57 -1.56 -4.57
C LEU A 116 0.59 -0.31 -5.48
N SER A 117 -0.19 0.73 -5.16
CA SER A 117 -0.16 2.01 -5.87
C SER A 117 1.15 2.77 -5.63
N ASP A 118 1.73 2.68 -4.44
CA ASP A 118 3.01 3.31 -4.11
C ASP A 118 4.17 2.63 -4.86
N LEU A 119 4.18 1.29 -4.94
CA LEU A 119 5.12 0.55 -5.78
C LEU A 119 5.00 0.95 -7.27
N HIS A 120 3.76 1.15 -7.75
CA HIS A 120 3.54 1.65 -9.11
C HIS A 120 4.08 3.08 -9.30
N ARG A 121 3.84 3.98 -8.36
CA ARG A 121 4.32 5.37 -8.36
C ARG A 121 5.85 5.44 -8.32
N MET A 122 6.49 4.57 -7.55
CA MET A 122 7.95 4.45 -7.43
C MET A 122 8.59 3.69 -8.61
N LYS A 123 7.77 3.24 -9.58
CA LYS A 123 8.21 2.55 -10.80
C LYS A 123 8.97 1.25 -10.54
N SER A 124 8.63 0.53 -9.47
CA SER A 124 9.18 -0.81 -9.26
C SER A 124 8.93 -1.70 -10.49
N PRO A 125 9.95 -2.41 -11.00
CA PRO A 125 9.84 -3.27 -12.17
C PRO A 125 9.09 -4.58 -11.89
N ALA A 126 9.01 -5.00 -10.63
CA ALA A 126 8.39 -6.26 -10.24
C ALA A 126 6.87 -6.24 -10.40
N ARG A 127 6.27 -7.40 -10.57
CA ARG A 127 4.81 -7.58 -10.67
C ARG A 127 4.14 -7.20 -9.35
N ARG A 128 2.92 -6.74 -9.44
CA ARG A 128 2.06 -6.40 -8.28
C ARG A 128 0.88 -7.34 -8.28
N VAL A 129 0.72 -8.09 -7.20
CA VAL A 129 -0.28 -9.17 -7.07
C VAL A 129 -1.15 -8.90 -5.85
N LEU A 130 -2.45 -9.10 -6.00
CA LEU A 130 -3.41 -8.99 -4.91
C LEU A 130 -4.28 -10.24 -4.85
N LEU A 131 -4.19 -10.96 -3.73
CA LEU A 131 -5.06 -12.09 -3.43
C LEU A 131 -6.25 -11.59 -2.60
N PHE A 132 -7.44 -12.06 -2.95
CA PHE A 132 -8.69 -11.69 -2.29
C PHE A 132 -9.65 -12.88 -2.24
N PRO A 133 -10.63 -12.92 -1.31
CA PRO A 133 -11.58 -14.02 -1.20
C PRO A 133 -12.37 -14.25 -2.50
N LYS A 134 -12.38 -15.48 -2.99
CA LYS A 134 -13.10 -15.84 -4.21
C LYS A 134 -14.59 -15.53 -4.11
N LEU A 135 -15.17 -15.61 -2.93
CA LEU A 135 -16.58 -15.31 -2.71
C LEU A 135 -16.96 -13.86 -3.11
N TRP A 136 -16.01 -12.92 -3.18
CA TRP A 136 -16.26 -11.55 -3.66
C TRP A 136 -16.54 -11.45 -5.17
N LEU A 137 -16.30 -12.53 -5.91
CA LEU A 137 -16.64 -12.63 -7.34
C LEU A 137 -18.08 -13.03 -7.59
N HIS A 138 -18.80 -13.57 -6.60
CA HIS A 138 -20.16 -14.01 -6.77
C HIS A 138 -21.06 -12.82 -7.14
N GLU A 139 -22.06 -13.09 -7.94
CA GLU A 139 -23.05 -12.10 -8.31
C GLU A 139 -23.86 -11.66 -7.09
N ALA A 140 -24.43 -10.46 -7.18
CA ALA A 140 -25.33 -9.97 -6.15
C ALA A 140 -26.56 -10.87 -6.09
N ASP A 141 -26.97 -11.21 -4.86
CA ASP A 141 -28.28 -11.78 -4.63
C ASP A 141 -29.40 -10.80 -5.04
N ALA A 142 -30.65 -11.23 -5.02
CA ALA A 142 -31.80 -10.42 -5.43
C ALA A 142 -31.89 -9.06 -4.70
N ASP A 143 -31.32 -8.96 -3.50
CA ASP A 143 -31.28 -7.75 -2.66
C ASP A 143 -30.10 -6.80 -2.99
N GLY A 144 -29.23 -7.16 -3.93
CA GLY A 144 -28.07 -6.37 -4.33
C GLY A 144 -26.83 -6.59 -3.46
N TYR A 145 -25.75 -5.86 -3.76
CA TYR A 145 -24.51 -5.90 -2.98
C TYR A 145 -24.60 -5.00 -1.76
N SER A 146 -23.96 -5.41 -0.65
CA SER A 146 -23.68 -4.50 0.44
C SER A 146 -22.80 -3.32 -0.06
N ALA A 147 -22.86 -2.19 0.66
CA ALA A 147 -22.04 -1.02 0.34
C ALA A 147 -20.53 -1.35 0.38
N GLU A 148 -20.11 -2.22 1.29
CA GLU A 148 -18.74 -2.71 1.43
C GLU A 148 -18.32 -3.53 0.22
N MET A 149 -19.15 -4.47 -0.24
CA MET A 149 -18.87 -5.29 -1.41
C MET A 149 -18.76 -4.44 -2.68
N SER A 150 -19.66 -3.47 -2.87
CA SER A 150 -19.61 -2.56 -4.02
C SER A 150 -18.34 -1.71 -4.02
N THR A 151 -17.92 -1.23 -2.84
CA THR A 151 -16.67 -0.49 -2.64
C THR A 151 -15.47 -1.36 -2.95
N SER A 152 -15.44 -2.59 -2.43
CA SER A 152 -14.34 -3.52 -2.66
C SER A 152 -14.19 -3.87 -4.14
N ARG A 153 -15.29 -4.12 -4.86
CA ARG A 153 -15.25 -4.37 -6.32
C ARG A 153 -14.72 -3.16 -7.09
N ARG A 154 -15.10 -1.95 -6.70
CA ARG A 154 -14.57 -0.71 -7.28
C ARG A 154 -13.07 -0.59 -7.04
N LEU A 155 -12.59 -0.89 -5.84
CA LEU A 155 -11.17 -0.83 -5.48
C LEU A 155 -10.35 -1.89 -6.23
N LEU A 156 -10.83 -3.14 -6.31
CA LEU A 156 -10.21 -4.19 -7.13
C LEU A 156 -10.10 -3.76 -8.60
N GLY A 157 -11.18 -3.23 -9.17
CA GLY A 157 -11.16 -2.71 -10.54
C GLY A 157 -10.19 -1.53 -10.72
N THR A 158 -10.03 -0.68 -9.72
CA THR A 158 -9.06 0.42 -9.74
C THR A 158 -7.63 -0.10 -9.66
N ALA A 159 -7.36 -1.07 -8.76
CA ALA A 159 -6.05 -1.72 -8.63
C ALA A 159 -5.59 -2.33 -9.95
N ALA A 160 -6.46 -3.09 -10.62
CA ALA A 160 -6.14 -3.72 -11.90
C ALA A 160 -5.90 -2.70 -13.01
N ARG A 161 -6.82 -1.75 -13.21
CA ARG A 161 -6.79 -0.84 -14.36
C ARG A 161 -5.78 0.29 -14.20
N ARG A 162 -5.66 0.87 -13.01
CA ARG A 162 -4.84 2.05 -12.77
C ARG A 162 -3.40 1.72 -12.36
N TYR A 163 -3.23 0.66 -11.58
CA TYR A 163 -1.92 0.31 -11.01
C TYR A 163 -1.32 -0.97 -11.58
N GLY A 164 -1.99 -1.61 -12.55
CA GLY A 164 -1.51 -2.83 -13.21
C GLY A 164 -1.35 -4.01 -12.26
N VAL A 165 -2.26 -4.12 -11.28
CA VAL A 165 -2.25 -5.20 -10.29
C VAL A 165 -2.90 -6.44 -10.88
N THR A 166 -2.23 -7.58 -10.76
CA THR A 166 -2.79 -8.89 -11.06
C THR A 166 -3.69 -9.34 -9.91
N LEU A 167 -4.97 -9.52 -10.17
CA LEU A 167 -5.97 -9.92 -9.20
C LEU A 167 -6.13 -11.45 -9.20
N ILE A 168 -5.95 -12.09 -8.05
CA ILE A 168 -6.04 -13.55 -7.91
C ILE A 168 -7.05 -13.89 -6.81
N PRO A 169 -8.16 -14.57 -7.16
CA PRO A 169 -9.12 -15.03 -6.17
C PRO A 169 -8.54 -16.21 -5.36
N MET A 170 -8.63 -16.11 -4.03
CA MET A 170 -8.23 -17.18 -3.11
C MET A 170 -9.39 -18.12 -2.82
N GLU A 171 -9.09 -19.41 -2.78
CA GLU A 171 -9.97 -20.43 -2.19
C GLU A 171 -9.78 -20.47 -0.67
N PRO A 172 -10.83 -20.71 0.11
CA PRO A 172 -10.68 -20.96 1.53
C PRO A 172 -9.89 -22.25 1.76
N MET A 173 -9.08 -22.28 2.80
CA MET A 173 -8.31 -23.48 3.18
C MET A 173 -9.02 -24.36 4.21
N LEU A 174 -10.10 -23.84 4.80
CA LEU A 174 -10.98 -24.59 5.69
C LEU A 174 -12.28 -24.91 4.95
N ASP A 175 -12.75 -26.13 5.10
CA ASP A 175 -13.98 -26.60 4.47
C ASP A 175 -15.19 -26.42 5.39
N GLY A 176 -16.38 -26.44 4.82
CA GLY A 176 -17.65 -26.43 5.56
C GLY A 176 -18.15 -25.04 5.93
N ALA A 177 -18.81 -24.91 7.10
CA ALA A 177 -19.43 -23.66 7.55
C ALA A 177 -18.42 -22.52 7.77
N ASP A 178 -17.19 -22.85 8.08
CA ASP A 178 -16.12 -21.89 8.35
C ASP A 178 -15.47 -21.33 7.08
N SER A 179 -15.78 -21.88 5.91
CA SER A 179 -15.19 -21.43 4.63
C SER A 179 -15.47 -19.98 4.26
N ALA A 180 -16.56 -19.41 4.77
CA ALA A 180 -16.92 -18.00 4.54
C ALA A 180 -16.22 -17.01 5.49
N LEU A 181 -15.60 -17.52 6.58
CA LEU A 181 -14.94 -16.66 7.56
C LEU A 181 -13.60 -16.13 7.03
N PRO A 182 -13.20 -14.90 7.39
CA PRO A 182 -11.88 -14.35 7.05
C PRO A 182 -10.72 -15.28 7.49
N SER A 183 -10.87 -15.96 8.62
CA SER A 183 -9.90 -16.93 9.15
C SER A 183 -9.69 -18.17 8.29
N SER A 184 -10.58 -18.46 7.34
CA SER A 184 -10.42 -19.57 6.40
C SER A 184 -9.37 -19.29 5.32
N TYR A 185 -9.06 -18.01 5.09
CA TYR A 185 -8.06 -17.57 4.12
C TYR A 185 -6.69 -17.40 4.79
N SER A 186 -5.68 -18.04 4.25
CA SER A 186 -4.34 -18.11 4.83
C SER A 186 -3.29 -17.55 3.88
N LEU A 187 -2.20 -16.99 4.43
CA LEU A 187 -1.00 -16.62 3.68
C LEU A 187 -0.35 -17.82 2.99
N ALA A 188 -0.66 -19.05 3.42
CA ALA A 188 -0.22 -20.26 2.73
C ALA A 188 -0.70 -20.33 1.25
N SER A 189 -1.77 -19.59 0.89
CA SER A 189 -2.22 -19.46 -0.49
C SER A 189 -1.17 -18.81 -1.41
N LEU A 190 -0.20 -18.09 -0.87
CA LEU A 190 0.91 -17.50 -1.63
C LEU A 190 1.76 -18.57 -2.32
N TYR A 191 1.87 -19.76 -1.72
CA TYR A 191 2.62 -20.90 -2.30
C TYR A 191 1.94 -21.54 -3.50
N SER A 192 0.67 -21.24 -3.77
CA SER A 192 -0.02 -21.69 -4.98
C SER A 192 0.41 -20.93 -6.23
N LEU A 193 1.10 -19.80 -6.08
CA LEU A 193 1.51 -18.89 -7.18
C LEU A 193 2.83 -19.35 -7.81
N VAL A 194 2.87 -20.58 -8.26
CA VAL A 194 4.09 -21.24 -8.78
C VAL A 194 4.65 -20.65 -10.07
N GLU A 195 3.90 -19.77 -10.73
CA GLU A 195 4.37 -18.98 -11.87
C GLU A 195 5.40 -17.90 -11.48
N TYR A 196 5.42 -17.49 -10.21
CA TYR A 196 6.42 -16.58 -9.67
C TYR A 196 7.60 -17.36 -9.09
N GLU A 197 8.79 -16.83 -9.32
CA GLU A 197 10.01 -17.37 -8.71
C GLU A 197 10.14 -16.88 -7.26
N ARG A 198 9.87 -15.60 -7.05
CA ARG A 198 9.94 -14.96 -5.72
C ARG A 198 8.80 -13.98 -5.53
N LEU A 199 8.22 -14.01 -4.35
CA LEU A 199 7.18 -13.09 -3.91
C LEU A 199 7.62 -12.41 -2.63
N LEU A 200 7.48 -11.08 -2.58
CA LEU A 200 7.69 -10.30 -1.37
C LEU A 200 6.34 -9.84 -0.82
N TYR A 201 5.99 -10.34 0.36
CA TYR A 201 4.82 -9.94 1.11
C TYR A 201 5.19 -8.87 2.13
N LEU A 202 4.41 -7.79 2.17
CA LEU A 202 4.49 -6.72 3.17
C LEU A 202 3.19 -6.71 3.96
N GLN A 203 3.27 -6.83 5.29
CA GLN A 203 2.08 -6.80 6.12
C GLN A 203 1.54 -5.37 6.24
N GLY A 204 0.35 -5.12 5.68
CA GLY A 204 -0.37 -3.86 5.87
C GLY A 204 -1.07 -3.78 7.24
N PRO A 205 -1.57 -2.59 7.60
CA PRO A 205 -1.41 -1.32 6.92
C PRO A 205 0.00 -0.72 7.09
N GLY A 206 0.47 0.03 6.09
CA GLY A 206 1.81 0.61 6.14
C GLY A 206 2.07 1.67 5.08
N VAL A 207 3.22 2.32 5.20
CA VAL A 207 3.71 3.36 4.29
C VAL A 207 5.04 2.91 3.69
N LEU A 208 5.12 2.91 2.38
CA LEU A 208 6.35 2.64 1.65
C LEU A 208 7.10 3.94 1.43
N LEU A 209 8.33 4.03 1.94
CA LEU A 209 9.20 5.21 1.80
C LEU A 209 10.16 5.06 0.61
N ASP A 210 10.69 3.85 0.39
CA ASP A 210 11.57 3.52 -0.73
C ASP A 210 11.27 2.13 -1.29
N ALA A 211 11.22 1.98 -2.62
CA ALA A 211 11.02 0.70 -3.27
C ALA A 211 12.35 0.06 -3.73
N SER A 212 13.39 0.84 -3.95
CA SER A 212 14.65 0.36 -4.55
C SER A 212 15.34 -0.70 -3.70
N SER A 213 15.35 -0.50 -2.38
CA SER A 213 15.87 -1.46 -1.42
C SER A 213 15.10 -2.79 -1.42
N LEU A 214 13.76 -2.73 -1.55
CA LEU A 214 12.94 -3.93 -1.64
C LEU A 214 13.09 -4.62 -3.00
N ASP A 215 13.23 -3.86 -4.09
CA ASP A 215 13.51 -4.41 -5.42
C ASP A 215 14.84 -5.17 -5.41
N SER A 216 15.87 -4.62 -4.78
CA SER A 216 17.17 -5.27 -4.60
C SER A 216 17.06 -6.55 -3.76
N LEU A 217 16.29 -6.49 -2.66
CA LEU A 217 16.02 -7.66 -1.83
C LEU A 217 15.30 -8.75 -2.62
N LEU A 218 14.27 -8.38 -3.39
CA LEU A 218 13.48 -9.30 -4.22
C LEU A 218 14.35 -9.92 -5.33
N ALA A 219 15.26 -9.13 -5.92
CA ALA A 219 16.14 -9.57 -7.02
C ALA A 219 17.21 -10.54 -6.56
N PHE A 220 17.80 -10.32 -5.38
CA PHE A 220 19.08 -10.94 -5.00
C PHE A 220 19.00 -11.81 -3.74
N SER A 221 17.81 -12.03 -3.16
CA SER A 221 17.70 -12.95 -2.02
C SER A 221 17.95 -14.40 -2.43
N ARG A 222 18.42 -15.21 -1.48
CA ARG A 222 18.64 -16.64 -1.68
C ARG A 222 17.34 -17.37 -1.96
N SER A 223 17.45 -18.48 -2.69
CA SER A 223 16.33 -19.37 -3.04
C SER A 223 15.93 -20.29 -1.87
N GLU A 224 15.60 -19.74 -0.73
CA GLU A 224 15.02 -20.49 0.38
C GLU A 224 13.50 -20.51 0.27
N PRO A 225 12.82 -21.58 0.71
CA PRO A 225 11.36 -21.67 0.62
C PRO A 225 10.64 -20.49 1.26
N MET A 226 11.20 -19.98 2.37
CA MET A 226 10.74 -18.79 3.05
C MET A 226 11.90 -18.09 3.76
N ALA A 227 11.93 -16.77 3.68
CA ALA A 227 12.76 -15.94 4.51
C ALA A 227 11.91 -14.82 5.14
N ALA A 228 12.13 -14.54 6.41
CA ALA A 228 11.34 -13.59 7.18
C ALA A 228 12.22 -12.48 7.79
N TYR A 229 11.63 -11.30 7.98
CA TYR A 229 12.25 -10.25 8.77
C TYR A 229 12.24 -10.68 10.26
N PRO A 230 13.34 -10.55 11.01
CA PRO A 230 13.37 -10.95 12.41
C PRO A 230 12.50 -10.00 13.26
N ALA A 231 11.73 -10.56 14.18
CA ALA A 231 10.92 -9.76 15.11
C ALA A 231 11.77 -8.99 16.13
N THR A 232 12.89 -9.59 16.54
CA THR A 232 13.84 -9.01 17.51
C THR A 232 15.26 -9.03 16.98
N SER A 233 16.13 -8.20 17.56
CA SER A 233 17.57 -8.21 17.24
C SER A 233 18.26 -9.54 17.55
N GLU A 234 17.68 -10.37 18.42
CA GLU A 234 18.22 -11.67 18.80
C GLU A 234 17.96 -12.78 17.76
N ARG A 235 17.27 -12.48 16.67
CA ARG A 235 16.98 -13.37 15.51
C ARG A 235 16.24 -14.68 15.81
N LYS A 236 15.66 -14.83 17.00
CA LYS A 236 14.95 -16.07 17.35
C LYS A 236 13.49 -16.10 16.94
N ASP A 237 12.86 -14.93 16.83
CA ASP A 237 11.45 -14.80 16.51
C ASP A 237 11.25 -14.30 15.09
N MET A 238 10.33 -14.95 14.40
CA MET A 238 9.91 -14.60 13.04
C MET A 238 8.84 -13.53 13.09
N SER A 239 9.02 -12.46 12.31
CA SER A 239 7.98 -11.45 12.08
C SER A 239 7.27 -11.70 10.76
N MET A 240 5.94 -11.54 10.76
CA MET A 240 5.13 -11.59 9.54
C MET A 240 5.13 -10.25 8.77
N SER A 241 5.81 -9.22 9.30
CA SER A 241 5.80 -7.87 8.73
C SER A 241 6.37 -7.79 7.32
N LEU A 242 7.37 -8.63 7.02
CA LEU A 242 7.95 -8.79 5.70
C LEU A 242 8.39 -10.25 5.50
N LEU A 243 7.86 -10.87 4.44
CA LEU A 243 8.18 -12.24 4.07
C LEU A 243 8.64 -12.31 2.61
N MET A 244 9.74 -12.99 2.38
CA MET A 244 10.17 -13.45 1.06
C MET A 244 9.77 -14.91 0.91
N ILE A 245 9.05 -15.22 -0.15
CA ILE A 245 8.47 -16.56 -0.40
C ILE A 245 8.92 -17.07 -1.76
N HIS A 246 9.36 -18.30 -1.81
CA HIS A 246 9.55 -19.08 -3.03
C HIS A 246 8.40 -20.05 -3.20
N PRO A 247 7.41 -19.73 -4.05
CA PRO A 247 6.24 -20.60 -4.24
C PRO A 247 6.64 -21.94 -4.86
N THR A 248 6.28 -23.02 -4.20
CA THR A 248 6.39 -24.37 -4.76
C THR A 248 5.13 -25.17 -4.49
N GLN A 249 4.75 -26.03 -5.43
CA GLN A 249 3.57 -26.88 -5.27
C GLN A 249 3.70 -27.83 -4.08
N ALA A 250 4.92 -28.30 -3.79
CA ALA A 250 5.18 -29.18 -2.63
C ALA A 250 4.91 -28.44 -1.31
N SER A 251 5.45 -27.22 -1.14
CA SER A 251 5.21 -26.40 0.05
C SER A 251 3.72 -26.05 0.21
N PHE A 252 3.03 -25.73 -0.90
CA PHE A 252 1.60 -25.47 -0.86
C PHE A 252 0.79 -26.67 -0.35
N GLN A 253 1.06 -27.85 -0.86
CA GLN A 253 0.35 -29.09 -0.43
C GLN A 253 0.63 -29.42 1.04
N GLN A 254 1.87 -29.25 1.49
CA GLN A 254 2.25 -29.46 2.89
C GLN A 254 1.50 -28.49 3.81
N LEU A 255 1.51 -27.19 3.50
CA LEU A 255 0.82 -26.17 4.28
C LEU A 255 -0.70 -26.38 4.30
N LYS A 256 -1.28 -26.76 3.15
CA LYS A 256 -2.71 -27.08 3.04
C LYS A 256 -3.10 -28.26 3.92
N ALA A 257 -2.32 -29.34 3.86
CA ALA A 257 -2.57 -30.54 4.68
C ALA A 257 -2.47 -30.24 6.19
N LEU A 258 -1.47 -29.42 6.58
CA LEU A 258 -1.30 -29.01 7.97
C LEU A 258 -2.46 -28.13 8.45
N ARG A 259 -2.87 -27.14 7.64
CA ARG A 259 -3.99 -26.24 7.95
C ARG A 259 -5.31 -26.97 8.11
N THR A 260 -5.57 -27.99 7.27
CA THR A 260 -6.79 -28.81 7.35
C THR A 260 -6.80 -29.69 8.60
N SER A 261 -5.62 -30.19 9.02
CA SER A 261 -5.51 -31.07 10.19
C SER A 261 -5.58 -30.32 11.52
N LYS A 262 -5.12 -29.05 11.54
CA LYS A 262 -5.00 -28.26 12.76
C LYS A 262 -5.36 -26.80 12.46
N PRO A 263 -6.40 -26.23 13.10
CA PRO A 263 -6.65 -24.81 13.04
C PRO A 263 -5.49 -24.09 13.77
N ALA A 264 -4.60 -23.48 13.00
CA ALA A 264 -3.43 -22.76 13.53
C ALA A 264 -3.35 -21.38 12.87
N SER A 265 -2.73 -20.42 13.51
CA SER A 265 -2.41 -19.12 12.91
C SER A 265 -1.41 -19.29 11.76
N ASP A 266 -1.33 -18.33 10.84
CA ASP A 266 -0.34 -18.37 9.75
C ASP A 266 1.09 -18.44 10.28
N LEU A 267 1.37 -17.78 11.40
CA LEU A 267 2.67 -17.77 12.04
C LEU A 267 3.05 -19.17 12.54
N GLU A 268 2.13 -19.85 13.24
CA GLU A 268 2.34 -21.23 13.71
C GLU A 268 2.50 -22.20 12.54
N LEU A 269 1.66 -22.06 11.52
CA LEU A 269 1.70 -22.88 10.31
C LEU A 269 3.07 -22.79 9.62
N PHE A 270 3.62 -21.57 9.50
CA PHE A 270 4.93 -21.37 8.90
C PHE A 270 6.07 -21.85 9.79
N ARG A 271 5.98 -21.65 11.11
CA ARG A 271 6.96 -22.16 12.07
C ARG A 271 7.05 -23.70 12.04
N GLU A 272 5.91 -24.38 11.94
CA GLU A 272 5.83 -25.83 11.91
C GLU A 272 6.33 -26.40 10.56
N THR A 273 6.02 -25.73 9.46
CA THR A 273 6.42 -26.18 8.12
C THR A 273 7.87 -25.88 7.81
N PHE A 274 8.35 -24.68 8.20
CA PHE A 274 9.70 -24.20 7.90
C PHE A 274 10.48 -24.08 9.22
N ALA A 275 11.03 -25.20 9.70
CA ALA A 275 11.67 -25.31 11.02
C ALA A 275 12.80 -24.26 11.27
N VAL A 276 13.43 -23.76 10.22
CA VAL A 276 14.41 -22.66 10.27
C VAL A 276 14.14 -21.75 9.09
N PRO A 277 13.28 -20.73 9.22
CA PRO A 277 13.10 -19.77 8.15
C PRO A 277 14.43 -19.04 7.91
N GLY A 278 14.81 -18.89 6.65
CA GLY A 278 15.93 -18.05 6.26
C GLY A 278 15.74 -16.63 6.81
N SER A 279 16.77 -16.06 7.39
CA SER A 279 16.71 -14.67 7.87
C SER A 279 17.05 -13.73 6.74
N LEU A 280 16.13 -12.84 6.37
CA LEU A 280 16.38 -11.75 5.41
C LEU A 280 17.50 -10.80 5.86
N MET A 281 17.90 -10.88 7.14
CA MET A 281 18.92 -10.00 7.73
C MET A 281 20.32 -10.57 7.71
N SER A 282 20.52 -11.88 7.41
CA SER A 282 21.83 -12.51 7.64
C SER A 282 22.94 -12.00 6.72
N GLU A 283 22.59 -11.50 5.54
CA GLU A 283 23.55 -11.06 4.53
C GLU A 283 23.51 -9.56 4.22
N TRP A 284 22.36 -8.91 4.44
CA TRP A 284 22.12 -7.52 4.07
C TRP A 284 22.12 -6.55 5.27
N SER A 285 22.17 -7.08 6.49
CA SER A 285 21.97 -6.29 7.72
C SER A 285 23.06 -5.27 8.04
N LEU A 286 24.18 -5.29 7.34
CA LEU A 286 25.25 -4.32 7.57
C LEU A 286 25.16 -3.07 6.67
N SER A 287 24.35 -3.11 5.61
CA SER A 287 24.26 -2.02 4.63
C SER A 287 22.88 -1.37 4.51
N MET A 288 21.82 -2.09 4.87
CA MET A 288 20.45 -1.62 4.75
C MET A 288 19.93 -1.25 6.13
N GLY A 289 19.76 -0.01 6.45
CA GLY A 289 19.17 0.49 7.68
C GLY A 289 17.95 -0.32 8.16
N HIS A 290 16.99 0.26 8.76
CA HIS A 290 15.78 -0.43 9.20
C HIS A 290 14.84 -0.67 8.03
N VAL A 291 14.99 -1.81 7.30
CA VAL A 291 14.12 -2.14 6.16
C VAL A 291 12.64 -2.05 6.57
N VAL A 292 12.30 -2.63 7.72
CA VAL A 292 10.95 -2.53 8.29
C VAL A 292 11.00 -1.83 9.63
N TYR A 293 10.13 -0.83 9.79
CA TYR A 293 9.97 -0.12 11.06
C TYR A 293 8.51 -0.18 11.50
N GLU A 294 8.24 -0.42 12.77
CA GLU A 294 6.89 -0.39 13.33
C GLU A 294 6.63 0.97 13.99
N SER A 295 5.50 1.59 13.67
CA SER A 295 5.16 2.93 14.16
C SER A 295 5.11 3.02 15.69
N GLN A 296 4.82 1.91 16.38
CA GLN A 296 4.89 1.81 17.85
C GLN A 296 6.28 2.18 18.39
N LYS A 297 7.36 1.82 17.69
CA LYS A 297 8.74 2.11 18.13
C LYS A 297 9.05 3.60 18.17
N LEU A 298 8.31 4.44 17.41
CA LEU A 298 8.44 5.89 17.47
C LEU A 298 8.03 6.45 18.85
N ARG A 299 7.10 5.79 19.56
CA ARG A 299 6.70 6.20 20.90
C ARG A 299 7.83 6.04 21.92
N ALA A 300 8.65 5.02 21.76
CA ALA A 300 9.79 4.73 22.61
C ALA A 300 11.08 5.47 22.18
N ALA A 301 11.00 6.36 21.19
CA ALA A 301 12.15 7.10 20.68
C ALA A 301 12.70 8.05 21.76
N GLY A 302 13.98 7.90 22.08
CA GLY A 302 14.70 8.75 23.02
C GLY A 302 15.24 10.03 22.37
N ASP A 303 16.00 10.81 23.14
CA ASP A 303 16.55 12.11 22.73
C ASP A 303 17.52 12.02 21.53
N GLY A 304 18.05 10.85 21.23
CA GLY A 304 18.94 10.62 20.07
C GLY A 304 18.22 10.30 18.76
N PHE A 305 16.88 10.33 18.71
CA PHE A 305 16.15 10.06 17.48
C PHE A 305 16.35 11.19 16.47
N ASN A 306 16.64 10.81 15.22
CA ASN A 306 16.81 11.74 14.11
C ASN A 306 15.82 11.40 12.99
N ALA A 307 14.87 12.31 12.76
CA ALA A 307 13.81 12.11 11.77
C ALA A 307 14.34 11.98 10.33
N THR A 308 15.37 12.77 9.98
CA THR A 308 15.97 12.71 8.65
C THR A 308 16.69 11.37 8.42
N ALA A 309 17.47 10.92 9.39
CA ALA A 309 18.12 9.62 9.32
C ALA A 309 17.10 8.47 9.25
N PHE A 310 16.01 8.58 10.02
CA PHE A 310 14.90 7.63 9.96
C PHE A 310 14.28 7.57 8.56
N GLU A 311 13.93 8.71 7.95
CA GLU A 311 13.34 8.74 6.61
C GLU A 311 14.29 8.20 5.53
N GLN A 312 15.60 8.43 5.66
CA GLN A 312 16.59 7.97 4.71
C GLN A 312 16.95 6.48 4.86
N SER A 313 16.83 5.94 6.06
CA SER A 313 17.25 4.57 6.34
C SER A 313 16.10 3.57 6.33
N THR A 314 14.85 4.04 6.47
CA THR A 314 13.69 3.16 6.56
C THR A 314 13.03 2.99 5.18
N THR A 315 12.76 1.75 4.83
CA THR A 315 12.15 1.40 3.54
C THR A 315 10.63 1.28 3.65
N PHE A 316 10.16 0.60 4.67
CA PHE A 316 8.75 0.37 4.92
C PHE A 316 8.41 0.60 6.40
N VAL A 317 7.37 1.38 6.65
CA VAL A 317 6.84 1.60 8.00
C VAL A 317 5.49 0.91 8.11
N ARG A 318 5.42 -0.13 8.93
CA ARG A 318 4.16 -0.74 9.32
C ARG A 318 3.46 0.17 10.33
N LEU A 319 2.23 0.61 10.01
CA LEU A 319 1.42 1.44 10.90
C LEU A 319 0.63 0.54 11.86
N TRP A 320 1.33 0.03 12.84
CA TRP A 320 0.77 -0.85 13.84
C TRP A 320 1.15 -0.42 15.26
N ASP A 321 0.18 -0.46 16.14
CA ASP A 321 0.33 -0.16 17.56
C ASP A 321 -0.76 -0.92 18.32
N PRO A 322 -0.43 -1.77 19.32
CA PRO A 322 -1.40 -2.57 20.05
C PRO A 322 -2.39 -1.74 20.87
N GLU A 323 -2.06 -0.48 21.17
CA GLU A 323 -2.92 0.43 21.93
C GLU A 323 -3.79 1.31 21.04
N MET A 324 -3.63 1.22 19.71
CA MET A 324 -4.44 1.95 18.72
C MET A 324 -5.12 0.98 17.76
N PRO A 325 -6.33 1.30 17.31
CA PRO A 325 -6.88 0.67 16.11
C PRO A 325 -5.97 1.00 14.92
N GLY A 326 -6.16 0.30 13.81
CA GLY A 326 -5.41 0.59 12.58
C GLY A 326 -5.54 2.05 12.13
N PRO A 327 -4.61 2.52 11.27
CA PRO A 327 -4.59 3.90 10.79
C PRO A 327 -5.79 4.25 9.91
N GLU A 328 -6.60 3.27 9.53
CA GLU A 328 -7.86 3.40 8.77
C GLU A 328 -9.01 3.96 9.61
N TYR A 329 -8.88 3.99 10.95
CA TYR A 329 -9.92 4.46 11.86
C TYR A 329 -9.67 5.91 12.33
N ASP A 330 -10.76 6.68 12.45
CA ASP A 330 -10.72 8.03 13.04
C ASP A 330 -10.74 7.95 14.57
N VAL A 331 -9.54 7.91 15.13
CA VAL A 331 -9.35 7.80 16.58
C VAL A 331 -9.54 9.16 17.24
N PRO A 332 -10.32 9.25 18.35
CA PRO A 332 -10.52 10.49 19.09
C PRO A 332 -9.19 11.17 19.46
N TYR A 333 -9.16 12.51 19.36
CA TYR A 333 -7.95 13.30 19.64
C TYR A 333 -7.33 12.99 21.01
N SER A 334 -8.17 12.81 22.04
CA SER A 334 -7.72 12.48 23.40
C SER A 334 -6.94 11.17 23.49
N THR A 335 -7.32 10.16 22.71
CA THR A 335 -6.62 8.87 22.60
C THR A 335 -5.33 9.05 21.82
N ARG A 336 -5.38 9.70 20.65
CA ARG A 336 -4.18 9.98 19.85
C ARG A 336 -3.15 10.81 20.62
N ALA A 337 -3.57 11.80 21.41
CA ALA A 337 -2.68 12.65 22.18
C ALA A 337 -1.89 11.88 23.25
N LYS A 338 -2.48 10.83 23.83
CA LYS A 338 -1.80 9.97 24.84
C LYS A 338 -0.72 9.08 24.21
N LEU A 339 -0.90 8.74 22.93
CA LEU A 339 -0.07 7.77 22.19
C LEU A 339 0.98 8.45 21.31
N ARG A 340 1.01 9.77 21.30
CA ARG A 340 2.05 10.53 20.56
C ARG A 340 3.43 10.30 21.16
N PRO A 341 4.48 10.19 20.33
CA PRO A 341 5.85 10.23 20.81
C PRO A 341 6.14 11.48 21.65
N GLN A 342 6.96 11.35 22.69
CA GLN A 342 7.39 12.49 23.51
C GLN A 342 8.53 13.28 22.86
N ASN A 343 9.40 12.60 22.13
CA ASN A 343 10.46 13.25 21.35
C ASN A 343 9.84 14.02 20.18
N GLU A 344 10.20 15.29 20.02
CA GLU A 344 9.60 16.20 19.03
C GLU A 344 9.81 15.73 17.58
N GLN A 345 11.01 15.27 17.24
CA GLN A 345 11.31 14.76 15.90
C GLN A 345 10.56 13.46 15.60
N ALA A 346 10.44 12.57 16.59
CA ALA A 346 9.66 11.34 16.45
C ALA A 346 8.16 11.64 16.34
N GLN A 347 7.67 12.67 17.04
CA GLN A 347 6.28 13.13 16.95
C GLN A 347 5.97 13.72 15.56
N GLU A 348 6.91 14.48 14.98
CA GLU A 348 6.77 15.00 13.62
C GLU A 348 6.72 13.86 12.59
N ALA A 349 7.66 12.91 12.66
CA ALA A 349 7.68 11.74 11.79
C ALA A 349 6.40 10.90 11.94
N TRP A 350 5.95 10.66 13.16
CA TRP A 350 4.71 9.93 13.44
C TRP A 350 3.49 10.65 12.84
N SER A 351 3.38 11.96 13.06
CA SER A 351 2.26 12.76 12.54
C SER A 351 2.25 12.77 11.01
N LYS A 352 3.42 12.90 10.37
CA LYS A 352 3.58 12.86 8.91
C LYS A 352 3.14 11.51 8.33
N LEU A 353 3.48 10.40 8.98
CA LEU A 353 3.10 9.06 8.54
C LEU A 353 1.58 8.85 8.60
N TYR A 354 0.93 9.20 9.70
CA TYR A 354 -0.51 8.99 9.86
C TYR A 354 -1.35 9.97 9.01
N GLU A 355 -0.93 11.23 8.91
CA GLU A 355 -1.61 12.19 8.03
C GLU A 355 -1.38 11.85 6.56
N GLY A 356 -0.16 11.46 6.20
CA GLY A 356 0.16 10.98 4.85
C GLY A 356 -0.65 9.74 4.47
N PHE A 357 -0.85 8.81 5.39
CA PHE A 357 -1.71 7.63 5.18
C PHE A 357 -3.16 8.05 4.91
N ARG A 358 -3.72 8.95 5.72
CA ARG A 358 -5.09 9.46 5.55
C ARG A 358 -5.26 10.13 4.18
N GLN A 359 -4.34 11.00 3.82
CA GLN A 359 -4.36 11.68 2.51
C GLN A 359 -4.30 10.67 1.36
N ARG A 360 -3.40 9.68 1.45
CA ARG A 360 -3.26 8.63 0.44
C ARG A 360 -4.51 7.75 0.35
N ARG A 361 -5.15 7.44 1.48
CA ARG A 361 -6.42 6.71 1.53
C ARG A 361 -7.50 7.43 0.72
N MET A 362 -7.61 8.74 0.89
CA MET A 362 -8.54 9.57 0.12
C MET A 362 -8.17 9.61 -1.38
N GLU A 363 -6.90 9.81 -1.72
CA GLU A 363 -6.44 9.91 -3.11
C GLU A 363 -6.58 8.60 -3.90
N VAL A 364 -6.24 7.48 -3.29
CA VAL A 364 -6.17 6.17 -3.95
C VAL A 364 -7.52 5.46 -3.92
N CYS A 365 -8.16 5.44 -2.76
CA CYS A 365 -9.39 4.70 -2.52
C CYS A 365 -10.65 5.57 -2.63
N GLY A 366 -10.53 6.89 -2.47
CA GLY A 366 -11.67 7.81 -2.34
C GLY A 366 -12.47 7.52 -1.06
N LEU A 367 -11.78 7.09 0.00
CA LEU A 367 -12.37 6.74 1.30
C LEU A 367 -11.77 7.63 2.38
N ASP A 368 -12.61 8.16 3.27
CA ASP A 368 -12.18 8.78 4.52
C ASP A 368 -11.90 7.70 5.58
N LEU A 369 -11.47 8.12 6.77
CA LEU A 369 -11.28 7.21 7.89
C LEU A 369 -12.61 6.60 8.32
N GLU A 370 -12.55 5.33 8.74
CA GLU A 370 -13.72 4.63 9.28
C GLU A 370 -14.06 5.15 10.68
N TYR A 371 -15.33 5.13 11.02
CA TYR A 371 -15.75 5.54 12.35
C TYR A 371 -15.20 4.58 13.41
N TYR A 372 -14.47 5.13 14.37
CA TYR A 372 -13.96 4.36 15.51
C TYR A 372 -15.05 4.11 16.54
N SER A 373 -15.40 2.84 16.78
CA SER A 373 -16.22 2.42 17.90
C SER A 373 -15.35 1.66 18.93
N PRO A 374 -15.39 2.04 20.22
CA PRO A 374 -14.62 1.31 21.25
C PRO A 374 -14.96 -0.19 21.36
N LEU A 375 -16.11 -0.60 20.87
CA LEU A 375 -16.52 -2.01 20.82
C LEU A 375 -15.69 -2.84 19.83
N VAL A 376 -15.05 -2.22 18.85
CA VAL A 376 -14.18 -2.90 17.88
C VAL A 376 -12.91 -3.41 18.56
N LEU A 377 -12.34 -2.67 19.52
CA LEU A 377 -11.15 -3.10 20.26
C LEU A 377 -11.40 -4.34 21.13
N THR A 378 -12.60 -4.51 21.69
CA THR A 378 -12.91 -5.71 22.46
C THR A 378 -13.01 -6.95 21.58
N GLY A 379 -13.40 -6.82 20.33
CA GLY A 379 -13.39 -7.91 19.35
C GLY A 379 -11.97 -8.23 18.85
N LEU A 380 -11.15 -7.21 18.62
CA LEU A 380 -9.73 -7.38 18.22
C LEU A 380 -8.88 -7.90 19.39
N ALA A 381 -9.11 -7.46 20.63
CA ALA A 381 -8.44 -7.98 21.81
C ALA A 381 -8.86 -9.43 22.12
N ALA A 382 -10.07 -9.83 21.82
CA ALA A 382 -10.52 -11.21 21.97
C ALA A 382 -9.96 -12.13 20.86
N GLY A 383 -9.68 -11.59 19.65
CA GLY A 383 -9.01 -12.29 18.57
C GLY A 383 -7.47 -12.30 18.70
N GLY A 384 -6.88 -11.28 19.31
CA GLY A 384 -5.43 -11.16 19.51
C GLY A 384 -4.91 -11.81 20.79
N ALA A 385 -5.75 -11.99 21.81
CA ALA A 385 -5.39 -12.69 23.05
C ALA A 385 -5.26 -14.21 22.86
N SER A 386 -5.68 -14.75 21.72
CA SER A 386 -5.39 -16.13 21.31
C SER A 386 -4.06 -16.26 20.54
N GLU A 387 -3.35 -15.17 20.27
CA GLU A 387 -2.04 -15.21 19.59
C GLU A 387 -0.82 -15.06 20.52
N GLU A 388 -1.02 -14.82 21.84
CA GLU A 388 0.10 -14.63 22.82
C GLU A 388 0.09 -15.62 24.00
N LEU A 389 -0.48 -16.83 23.85
CA LEU A 389 -0.28 -17.91 24.85
C LEU A 389 0.27 -19.17 24.20
#